data_4379b8ea1132bca41e5585e27c757fc0
#
_entry.id   4379b8ea1132bca41e5585e27c757fc0
#
_cell.length_a   1.000
_cell.length_b   1.000
_cell.length_c   1.000
_cell.angle_alpha   90.00
_cell.angle_beta   90.00
_cell.angle_gamma   90.00
#
_symmetry.space_group_name_H-M   'P 1'
#
loop_
_entity.id
_entity.type
_entity.pdbx_description
1 polymer ?
#
loop_
_entity_poly.entity_id
_entity_poly.type
_entity_poly.pdbx_seq_one_letter_code
_entity_poly.pdbx_strand_id
1 'polypeptide(L)'
;MLSAFLGACSGPPENGPLEVKWDRDACERCRMVLSDRNHSAQVRYQPEDKKRSQVLMFDDIGCALLWLEDKPWRDDPKTEIWVNDHRTGKWIDARTATYVQGQITPMEYGLGAQSEAAADGLDFAAAKQHIFDIEERFNAHSTHLVDKLREQAEQRREINQSENKGQNEQ
;
A
#
# COMPACT_ATOMS: atom_id res chain seq x y z
N MET A 1 -47.34 -11.92 -27.36
CA MET A 1 -46.38 -10.81 -27.24
C MET A 1 -45.24 -11.29 -26.36
N LEU A 2 -44.09 -11.50 -26.98
CA LEU A 2 -42.90 -12.02 -26.28
C LEU A 2 -42.00 -10.82 -25.96
N SER A 3 -41.98 -10.37 -24.69
CA SER A 3 -41.10 -9.30 -24.21
C SER A 3 -39.69 -9.86 -24.01
N ALA A 4 -38.79 -9.54 -24.93
CA ALA A 4 -37.38 -9.83 -24.79
C ALA A 4 -36.76 -8.84 -23.75
N PHE A 5 -36.42 -9.33 -22.57
CA PHE A 5 -35.57 -8.60 -21.62
C PHE A 5 -34.14 -8.59 -22.16
N LEU A 6 -33.75 -7.48 -22.78
CA LEU A 6 -32.36 -7.19 -23.10
C LEU A 6 -31.66 -6.87 -21.77
N GLY A 7 -31.00 -7.86 -21.18
CA GLY A 7 -30.10 -7.66 -20.06
C GLY A 7 -28.91 -6.82 -20.54
N ALA A 8 -28.91 -5.53 -20.22
CA ALA A 8 -27.75 -4.68 -20.41
C ALA A 8 -26.64 -5.17 -19.48
N CYS A 9 -25.56 -5.75 -20.03
CA CYS A 9 -24.30 -5.95 -19.34
C CYS A 9 -23.73 -4.55 -19.03
N SER A 10 -24.06 -3.99 -17.88
CA SER A 10 -23.38 -2.81 -17.38
C SER A 10 -21.93 -3.22 -17.06
N GLY A 11 -20.97 -2.63 -17.79
CA GLY A 11 -19.56 -2.75 -17.46
C GLY A 11 -19.25 -2.23 -16.04
N PRO A 12 -18.04 -2.42 -15.56
CA PRO A 12 -17.64 -1.86 -14.25
C PRO A 12 -17.89 -0.35 -14.23
N PRO A 13 -18.24 0.22 -13.05
CA PRO A 13 -18.53 1.65 -12.93
C PRO A 13 -17.33 2.49 -13.38
N GLU A 14 -17.60 3.63 -14.01
CA GLU A 14 -16.57 4.53 -14.52
C GLU A 14 -15.85 5.28 -13.39
N ASN A 15 -16.51 5.48 -12.26
CA ASN A 15 -16.02 6.20 -11.07
C ASN A 15 -16.21 5.35 -9.80
N GLY A 16 -15.52 5.68 -8.75
CA GLY A 16 -15.65 5.04 -7.45
C GLY A 16 -14.84 3.75 -7.30
N PRO A 17 -14.91 3.14 -6.12
CA PRO A 17 -14.20 1.89 -5.85
C PRO A 17 -14.86 0.70 -6.56
N LEU A 18 -14.07 -0.34 -6.80
CA LEU A 18 -14.58 -1.64 -7.27
C LEU A 18 -14.80 -2.58 -6.08
N GLU A 19 -15.62 -3.60 -6.33
CA GLU A 19 -15.76 -4.71 -5.39
C GLU A 19 -14.45 -5.49 -5.27
N VAL A 20 -13.98 -5.70 -4.05
CA VAL A 20 -12.79 -6.49 -3.75
C VAL A 20 -13.18 -7.95 -3.58
N LYS A 21 -12.47 -8.82 -4.24
CA LYS A 21 -12.54 -10.27 -3.99
C LYS A 21 -11.62 -10.61 -2.84
N TRP A 22 -12.13 -10.42 -1.64
CA TRP A 22 -11.39 -10.66 -0.40
C TRP A 22 -10.77 -12.06 -0.38
N ASP A 23 -9.58 -12.15 0.20
CA ASP A 23 -8.79 -13.38 0.30
C ASP A 23 -8.36 -13.96 -1.08
N ARG A 24 -8.43 -13.13 -2.15
CA ARG A 24 -8.06 -13.49 -3.53
C ARG A 24 -7.33 -12.38 -4.28
N ASP A 25 -7.84 -11.15 -4.22
CA ASP A 25 -7.17 -10.00 -4.84
C ASP A 25 -5.87 -9.67 -4.07
N ALA A 26 -4.87 -9.17 -4.76
CA ALA A 26 -3.57 -8.88 -4.19
C ALA A 26 -3.25 -7.38 -4.25
N CYS A 27 -2.52 -6.91 -3.25
CA CYS A 27 -1.97 -5.57 -3.20
C CYS A 27 -0.99 -5.33 -4.36
N GLU A 28 -1.16 -4.23 -5.08
CA GLU A 28 -0.28 -3.92 -6.22
C GLU A 28 1.16 -3.64 -5.81
N ARG A 29 1.39 -3.10 -4.60
CA ARG A 29 2.75 -2.78 -4.11
C ARG A 29 3.42 -3.96 -3.43
N CYS A 30 2.86 -4.49 -2.35
CA CYS A 30 3.51 -5.50 -1.51
C CYS A 30 3.18 -6.94 -1.92
N ARG A 31 2.21 -7.14 -2.80
CA ARG A 31 1.75 -8.44 -3.32
C ARG A 31 1.06 -9.35 -2.30
N MET A 32 0.80 -8.85 -1.09
CA MET A 32 0.00 -9.58 -0.11
C MET A 32 -1.47 -9.63 -0.53
N VAL A 33 -2.17 -10.67 -0.09
CA VAL A 33 -3.60 -10.85 -0.35
C VAL A 33 -4.41 -9.88 0.50
N LEU A 34 -5.42 -9.23 -0.09
CA LEU A 34 -6.32 -8.34 0.63
C LEU A 34 -7.27 -9.15 1.51
N SER A 35 -7.07 -9.09 2.82
CA SER A 35 -7.91 -9.77 3.82
C SER A 35 -8.50 -8.81 4.85
N ASP A 36 -7.88 -7.66 5.06
CA ASP A 36 -8.37 -6.64 5.99
C ASP A 36 -9.39 -5.72 5.29
N ARG A 37 -10.66 -5.82 5.73
CA ARG A 37 -11.78 -5.06 5.16
C ARG A 37 -11.92 -3.66 5.71
N ASN A 38 -11.05 -3.27 6.64
CA ASN A 38 -11.14 -2.00 7.35
C ASN A 38 -10.00 -1.04 7.03
N HIS A 39 -8.92 -1.52 6.38
CA HIS A 39 -7.73 -0.70 6.11
C HIS A 39 -7.28 -0.71 4.66
N SER A 40 -7.94 -1.49 3.79
CA SER A 40 -7.58 -1.54 2.36
C SER A 40 -7.83 -0.22 1.64
N ALA A 41 -7.11 -0.02 0.55
CA ALA A 41 -7.23 1.15 -0.31
C ALA A 41 -7.34 0.77 -1.79
N GLN A 42 -7.83 1.70 -2.61
CA GLN A 42 -7.88 1.59 -4.06
C GLN A 42 -7.43 2.89 -4.70
N VAL A 43 -6.74 2.78 -5.81
CA VAL A 43 -6.41 3.92 -6.68
C VAL A 43 -7.04 3.69 -8.04
N ARG A 44 -7.92 4.59 -8.45
CA ARG A 44 -8.46 4.65 -9.80
C ARG A 44 -7.74 5.73 -10.58
N TYR A 45 -7.27 5.42 -11.77
CA TYR A 45 -6.57 6.36 -12.65
C TYR A 45 -6.91 6.10 -14.11
N GLN A 46 -6.66 7.07 -14.98
CA GLN A 46 -6.85 7.00 -16.42
C GLN A 46 -5.50 6.85 -17.11
N PRO A 47 -5.14 5.64 -17.61
CA PRO A 47 -3.96 5.48 -18.45
C PRO A 47 -4.10 6.26 -19.75
N GLU A 48 -2.99 6.83 -20.24
CA GLU A 48 -2.97 7.61 -21.49
C GLU A 48 -3.36 6.79 -22.73
N ASP A 49 -2.99 5.50 -22.72
CA ASP A 49 -3.20 4.57 -23.83
C ASP A 49 -4.56 3.83 -23.78
N LYS A 50 -5.37 4.06 -22.74
CA LYS A 50 -6.64 3.36 -22.53
C LYS A 50 -7.84 4.29 -22.49
N LYS A 51 -8.94 3.83 -23.07
CA LYS A 51 -10.22 4.57 -23.05
C LYS A 51 -10.95 4.48 -21.70
N ARG A 52 -10.62 3.48 -20.88
CA ARG A 52 -11.27 3.24 -19.59
C ARG A 52 -10.29 3.39 -18.45
N SER A 53 -10.76 3.92 -17.34
CA SER A 53 -10.01 3.96 -16.11
C SER A 53 -9.64 2.56 -15.61
N GLN A 54 -8.54 2.46 -14.89
CA GLN A 54 -8.12 1.25 -14.19
C GLN A 54 -8.19 1.47 -12.69
N VAL A 55 -8.45 0.39 -11.96
CA VAL A 55 -8.42 0.39 -10.49
C VAL A 55 -7.39 -0.62 -10.03
N LEU A 56 -6.54 -0.18 -9.15
CA LEU A 56 -5.55 -1.01 -8.46
C LEU A 56 -5.89 -1.08 -6.98
N MET A 57 -5.59 -2.21 -6.38
CA MET A 57 -5.96 -2.53 -5.01
C MET A 57 -4.74 -2.60 -4.12
N PHE A 58 -4.90 -2.16 -2.88
CA PHE A 58 -3.84 -2.09 -1.88
C PHE A 58 -4.39 -2.56 -0.53
N ASP A 59 -3.58 -3.27 0.21
CA ASP A 59 -3.94 -3.80 1.54
C ASP A 59 -3.91 -2.74 2.64
N ASP A 60 -3.22 -1.61 2.40
CA ASP A 60 -3.07 -0.49 3.32
C ASP A 60 -2.99 0.82 2.52
N ILE A 61 -3.50 1.92 3.08
CA ILE A 61 -3.41 3.25 2.47
C ILE A 61 -1.94 3.66 2.25
N GLY A 62 -1.02 3.23 3.10
CA GLY A 62 0.42 3.48 2.90
C GLY A 62 0.95 2.84 1.64
N CYS A 63 0.56 1.61 1.33
CA CYS A 63 0.91 0.96 0.08
C CYS A 63 0.41 1.74 -1.14
N ALA A 64 -0.81 2.28 -1.07
CA ALA A 64 -1.39 3.06 -2.14
C ALA A 64 -0.64 4.37 -2.38
N LEU A 65 -0.35 5.14 -1.31
CA LEU A 65 0.30 6.44 -1.40
C LEU A 65 1.76 6.33 -1.84
N LEU A 66 2.51 5.38 -1.31
CA LEU A 66 3.90 5.12 -1.70
C LEU A 66 4.00 4.63 -3.15
N TRP A 67 3.08 3.77 -3.59
CA TRP A 67 3.04 3.33 -4.98
C TRP A 67 2.69 4.47 -5.93
N LEU A 68 1.79 5.37 -5.52
CA LEU A 68 1.32 6.50 -6.32
C LEU A 68 2.38 7.58 -6.50
N GLU A 69 3.34 7.72 -5.57
CA GLU A 69 4.31 8.82 -5.54
C GLU A 69 5.12 8.96 -6.83
N ASP A 70 5.52 7.83 -7.43
CA ASP A 70 6.31 7.80 -8.65
C ASP A 70 5.49 7.88 -9.95
N LYS A 71 4.17 8.08 -9.84
CA LYS A 71 3.30 8.06 -11.02
C LYS A 71 3.08 9.46 -11.59
N PRO A 72 3.18 9.63 -12.92
CA PRO A 72 3.01 10.94 -13.56
C PRO A 72 1.61 11.53 -13.39
N TRP A 73 0.62 10.68 -13.10
CA TRP A 73 -0.79 11.04 -12.92
C TRP A 73 -1.23 11.09 -11.44
N ARG A 74 -0.28 11.09 -10.47
CA ARG A 74 -0.60 11.15 -9.04
C ARG A 74 -1.44 12.38 -8.67
N ASP A 75 -1.18 13.50 -9.33
CA ASP A 75 -1.85 14.77 -9.08
C ASP A 75 -2.94 15.08 -10.12
N ASP A 76 -3.27 14.13 -11.02
CA ASP A 76 -4.37 14.27 -11.97
C ASP A 76 -5.70 14.34 -11.21
N PRO A 77 -6.56 15.35 -11.47
CA PRO A 77 -7.90 15.44 -10.85
C PRO A 77 -8.79 14.21 -11.09
N LYS A 78 -8.50 13.41 -12.12
CA LYS A 78 -9.21 12.16 -12.41
C LYS A 78 -8.69 10.96 -11.62
N THR A 79 -7.57 11.12 -10.91
CA THR A 79 -7.05 10.07 -10.04
C THR A 79 -7.82 10.09 -8.73
N GLU A 80 -8.60 9.04 -8.50
CA GLU A 80 -9.36 8.84 -7.27
C GLU A 80 -8.57 7.92 -6.33
N ILE A 81 -8.61 8.25 -5.03
CA ILE A 81 -8.05 7.40 -3.98
C ILE A 81 -9.16 7.08 -3.00
N TRP A 82 -9.44 5.80 -2.86
CA TRP A 82 -10.46 5.29 -1.96
C TRP A 82 -9.81 4.50 -0.83
N VAL A 83 -10.36 4.61 0.38
CA VAL A 83 -9.91 3.87 1.56
C VAL A 83 -11.10 3.34 2.33
N ASN A 84 -10.96 2.21 3.02
CA ASN A 84 -12.02 1.75 3.90
C ASN A 84 -12.09 2.61 5.17
N ASP A 85 -13.29 3.02 5.55
CA ASP A 85 -13.55 3.53 6.90
C ASP A 85 -13.26 2.41 7.90
N HIS A 86 -12.30 2.61 8.78
CA HIS A 86 -11.77 1.55 9.65
C HIS A 86 -12.79 0.97 10.64
N ARG A 87 -13.89 1.69 10.90
CA ARG A 87 -14.96 1.27 11.81
C ARG A 87 -16.09 0.52 11.10
N THR A 88 -16.32 0.82 9.83
CA THR A 88 -17.49 0.34 9.09
C THR A 88 -17.15 -0.53 7.89
N GLY A 89 -15.91 -0.49 7.42
CA GLY A 89 -15.47 -1.15 6.20
C GLY A 89 -16.01 -0.52 4.91
N LYS A 90 -16.72 0.61 4.99
CA LYS A 90 -17.25 1.31 3.81
C LYS A 90 -16.14 2.09 3.10
N TRP A 91 -16.22 2.13 1.77
CA TRP A 91 -15.32 2.95 0.97
C TRP A 91 -15.64 4.43 1.13
N ILE A 92 -14.63 5.24 1.42
CA ILE A 92 -14.68 6.70 1.54
C ILE A 92 -13.56 7.31 0.71
N ASP A 93 -13.71 8.56 0.30
CA ASP A 93 -12.65 9.30 -0.39
C ASP A 93 -11.49 9.56 0.57
N ALA A 94 -10.30 9.06 0.21
CA ALA A 94 -9.11 9.16 1.05
C ALA A 94 -8.66 10.61 1.26
N ARG A 95 -8.87 11.49 0.29
CA ARG A 95 -8.44 12.90 0.38
C ARG A 95 -9.27 13.73 1.36
N THR A 96 -10.51 13.31 1.63
CA THR A 96 -11.41 13.99 2.56
C THR A 96 -11.57 13.28 3.90
N ALA A 97 -10.97 12.09 4.03
CA ALA A 97 -11.01 11.31 5.27
C ALA A 97 -10.18 11.96 6.37
N THR A 98 -10.58 11.70 7.62
CA THR A 98 -9.78 11.93 8.82
C THR A 98 -9.03 10.63 9.16
N TYR A 99 -7.77 10.71 9.48
CA TYR A 99 -6.93 9.55 9.82
C TYR A 99 -6.60 9.55 11.30
N VAL A 100 -6.91 8.45 11.98
CA VAL A 100 -6.59 8.23 13.39
C VAL A 100 -5.38 7.30 13.52
N GLN A 101 -4.47 7.64 14.42
CA GLN A 101 -3.25 6.88 14.66
C GLN A 101 -3.46 5.70 15.63
N GLY A 102 -2.47 4.81 15.71
CA GLY A 102 -2.46 3.70 16.66
C GLY A 102 -3.29 2.50 16.25
N GLN A 103 -3.69 2.41 14.98
CA GLN A 103 -4.37 1.24 14.43
C GLN A 103 -3.37 0.13 14.10
N ILE A 104 -3.85 -1.12 14.18
CA ILE A 104 -3.09 -2.26 13.67
C ILE A 104 -3.47 -2.44 12.21
N THR A 105 -2.54 -2.20 11.30
CA THR A 105 -2.79 -2.25 9.86
C THR A 105 -1.87 -3.27 9.18
N PRO A 106 -2.22 -3.78 8.00
CA PRO A 106 -1.45 -4.83 7.33
C PRO A 106 0.03 -4.52 7.12
N MET A 107 0.38 -3.25 6.90
CA MET A 107 1.75 -2.79 6.66
C MET A 107 2.32 -1.95 7.80
N GLU A 108 1.68 -1.96 8.96
CA GLU A 108 2.12 -1.28 10.20
C GLU A 108 2.28 0.25 10.06
N TYR A 109 1.62 0.89 9.07
CA TYR A 109 1.58 2.35 8.98
C TYR A 109 0.69 2.98 10.07
N GLY A 110 -0.15 2.17 10.73
CA GLY A 110 -0.85 2.54 11.95
C GLY A 110 -1.99 3.55 11.79
N LEU A 111 -2.51 3.75 10.58
CA LEU A 111 -3.56 4.73 10.28
C LEU A 111 -4.90 4.05 9.96
N GLY A 112 -5.95 4.48 10.66
CA GLY A 112 -7.33 4.15 10.32
C GLY A 112 -8.05 5.37 9.73
N ALA A 113 -8.62 5.24 8.53
CA ALA A 113 -9.40 6.31 7.92
C ALA A 113 -10.84 6.30 8.44
N GLN A 114 -11.47 7.47 8.55
CA GLN A 114 -12.88 7.63 8.91
C GLN A 114 -13.48 8.90 8.30
N SER A 115 -14.81 8.93 8.15
CA SER A 115 -15.51 10.09 7.60
C SER A 115 -15.66 11.22 8.62
N GLU A 116 -15.78 10.90 9.91
CA GLU A 116 -15.99 11.88 10.97
C GLU A 116 -14.67 12.44 11.46
N ALA A 117 -14.71 13.71 11.86
CA ALA A 117 -13.58 14.36 12.51
C ALA A 117 -13.21 13.67 13.84
N ALA A 118 -11.92 13.65 14.16
CA ALA A 118 -11.39 13.22 15.45
C ALA A 118 -10.48 14.31 16.03
N ALA A 119 -10.41 14.41 17.36
CA ALA A 119 -9.67 15.48 18.04
C ALA A 119 -8.19 15.51 17.63
N ASP A 120 -7.57 14.33 17.54
CA ASP A 120 -6.16 14.16 17.12
C ASP A 120 -6.05 13.54 15.72
N GLY A 121 -7.09 13.75 14.89
CA GLY A 121 -7.14 13.22 13.54
C GLY A 121 -6.24 13.99 12.59
N LEU A 122 -5.52 13.26 11.75
CA LEU A 122 -4.72 13.82 10.68
C LEU A 122 -5.58 14.05 9.43
N ASP A 123 -5.33 15.11 8.70
CA ASP A 123 -5.80 15.27 7.34
C ASP A 123 -4.99 14.41 6.37
N PHE A 124 -5.37 14.39 5.11
CA PHE A 124 -4.71 13.58 4.09
C PHE A 124 -3.24 13.93 3.91
N ALA A 125 -2.86 15.21 3.98
CA ALA A 125 -1.46 15.64 3.82
C ALA A 125 -0.60 15.18 4.99
N ALA A 126 -1.09 15.35 6.22
CA ALA A 126 -0.40 14.89 7.43
C ALA A 126 -0.34 13.35 7.50
N ALA A 127 -1.40 12.65 7.08
CA ALA A 127 -1.40 11.19 6.99
C ALA A 127 -0.37 10.69 5.96
N LYS A 128 -0.28 11.33 4.80
CA LYS A 128 0.74 11.04 3.80
C LYS A 128 2.14 11.23 4.39
N GLN A 129 2.43 12.35 5.04
CA GLN A 129 3.72 12.62 5.65
C GLN A 129 4.06 11.55 6.70
N HIS A 130 3.13 11.18 7.57
CA HIS A 130 3.30 10.14 8.58
C HIS A 130 3.71 8.79 7.95
N ILE A 131 3.09 8.40 6.84
CA ILE A 131 3.42 7.17 6.11
C ILE A 131 4.86 7.23 5.58
N PHE A 132 5.26 8.36 4.98
CA PHE A 132 6.61 8.53 4.44
C PHE A 132 7.67 8.51 5.55
N ASP A 133 7.41 9.13 6.69
CA ASP A 133 8.32 9.11 7.85
C ASP A 133 8.51 7.69 8.41
N ILE A 134 7.46 6.87 8.39
CA ILE A 134 7.54 5.46 8.80
C ILE A 134 8.36 4.66 7.78
N GLU A 135 8.10 4.82 6.49
CA GLU A 135 8.82 4.12 5.43
C GLU A 135 10.32 4.46 5.45
N GLU A 136 10.68 5.74 5.66
CA GLU A 136 12.07 6.17 5.78
C GLU A 136 12.76 5.50 6.98
N ARG A 137 12.09 5.42 8.12
CA ARG A 137 12.62 4.73 9.32
C ARG A 137 12.83 3.23 9.07
N PHE A 138 11.92 2.56 8.41
CA PHE A 138 12.06 1.15 8.04
C PHE A 138 13.23 0.93 7.10
N ASN A 139 13.37 1.77 6.08
CA ASN A 139 14.46 1.69 5.10
C ASN A 139 15.82 1.94 5.75
N ALA A 140 15.95 2.94 6.61
CA ALA A 140 17.17 3.23 7.35
C ALA A 140 17.58 2.05 8.25
N HIS A 141 16.61 1.45 8.95
CA HIS A 141 16.86 0.31 9.81
C HIS A 141 17.29 -0.94 9.01
N SER A 142 16.64 -1.20 7.88
CA SER A 142 16.96 -2.30 6.99
C SER A 142 18.37 -2.17 6.39
N THR A 143 18.76 -0.97 5.97
CA THR A 143 20.09 -0.70 5.43
C THR A 143 21.17 -0.97 6.48
N HIS A 144 21.01 -0.46 7.68
CA HIS A 144 21.94 -0.70 8.78
C HIS A 144 22.09 -2.20 9.10
N LEU A 145 21.00 -2.95 9.09
CA LEU A 145 21.04 -4.39 9.33
C LEU A 145 21.80 -5.14 8.22
N VAL A 146 21.56 -4.80 6.96
CA VAL A 146 22.25 -5.39 5.81
C VAL A 146 23.76 -5.12 5.87
N ASP A 147 24.17 -3.90 6.19
CA ASP A 147 25.57 -3.53 6.30
C ASP A 147 26.25 -4.32 7.44
N LYS A 148 25.60 -4.43 8.59
CA LYS A 148 26.08 -5.24 9.71
C LYS A 148 26.24 -6.73 9.37
N LEU A 149 25.31 -7.29 8.60
CA LEU A 149 25.41 -8.68 8.15
C LEU A 149 26.55 -8.89 7.13
N ARG A 150 26.80 -7.90 6.28
CA ARG A 150 27.96 -7.94 5.35
C ARG A 150 29.27 -7.94 6.11
N GLU A 151 29.45 -7.02 7.04
CA GLU A 151 30.65 -6.95 7.90
C GLU A 151 30.90 -8.28 8.62
N GLN A 152 29.87 -8.87 9.21
CA GLN A 152 29.99 -10.18 9.85
C GLN A 152 30.36 -11.31 8.89
N ALA A 153 29.83 -11.28 7.67
CA ALA A 153 30.17 -12.28 6.66
C ALA A 153 31.63 -12.15 6.17
N GLU A 154 32.13 -10.93 6.04
CA GLU A 154 33.53 -10.65 5.69
C GLU A 154 34.47 -11.14 6.79
N GLN A 155 34.22 -10.81 8.05
CA GLN A 155 34.99 -11.28 9.19
C GLN A 155 35.04 -12.81 9.26
N ARG A 156 33.94 -13.51 9.04
CA ARG A 156 33.91 -14.99 8.98
C ARG A 156 34.76 -15.55 7.86
N ARG A 157 34.77 -14.89 6.69
CA ARG A 157 35.64 -15.32 5.55
C ARG A 157 37.11 -15.17 5.87
N GLU A 158 37.52 -14.09 6.52
CA GLU A 158 38.89 -13.84 6.93
C GLU A 158 39.37 -14.87 7.97
N ILE A 159 38.54 -15.19 8.96
CA ILE A 159 38.84 -16.22 9.96
C ILE A 159 39.04 -17.59 9.28
N ASN A 160 38.12 -18.03 8.42
CA ASN A 160 38.21 -19.30 7.73
C ASN A 160 39.43 -19.37 6.80
N GLN A 161 39.83 -18.24 6.17
CA GLN A 161 41.04 -18.20 5.35
C GLN A 161 42.30 -18.31 6.17
N SER A 162 42.35 -17.72 7.37
CA SER A 162 43.49 -17.79 8.28
C SER A 162 43.67 -19.22 8.84
N GLU A 163 42.55 -19.87 9.21
CA GLU A 163 42.57 -21.25 9.68
C GLU A 163 43.05 -22.26 8.61
N ASN A 164 42.58 -22.08 7.36
CA ASN A 164 43.00 -22.92 6.24
C ASN A 164 44.49 -22.73 5.89
N LYS A 165 45.05 -21.55 6.03
CA LYS A 165 46.48 -21.31 5.83
C LYS A 165 47.32 -21.99 6.90
N GLY A 166 46.91 -21.94 8.17
CA GLY A 166 47.62 -22.59 9.27
C GLY A 166 47.61 -24.12 9.21
N GLN A 167 46.64 -24.73 8.53
CA GLN A 167 46.59 -26.20 8.33
C GLN A 167 47.45 -26.69 7.15
N ASN A 168 47.79 -25.85 6.19
CA ASN A 168 48.60 -26.20 5.05
C ASN A 168 50.13 -26.01 5.28
N GLU A 169 50.50 -25.42 6.41
CA GLU A 169 51.90 -25.17 6.81
C GLU A 169 52.44 -26.22 7.84
N GLN A 170 51.65 -27.25 8.17
CA GLN A 170 52.05 -28.39 9.01
C GLN A 170 52.21 -29.66 8.16
#